data_529426c745bec44c07756ef0ccf901fb
#
_entry.id   529426c745bec44c07756ef0ccf901fb
#
_cell.length_a   1.000
_cell.length_b   1.000
_cell.length_c   1.000
_cell.angle_alpha   90.00
_cell.angle_beta   90.00
_cell.angle_gamma   90.00
#
_symmetry.space_group_name_H-M   'P 1'
#
loop_
_entity.id
_entity.type
_entity.pdbx_description
1 polymer ?
#
loop_
_entity_poly.entity_id
_entity_poly.type
_entity_poly.pdbx_seq_one_letter_code
_entity_poly.pdbx_strand_id
1 'polypeptide(L)'
;IDSNIKSIIKLKPPEKLVKISFSDGSEIITTTNHLWHVADDKLKLIKSEELKKNMFIPMPFKINVEGCLQKINVYNLIKDFSYSYKTCIISNSEVKNIVNNLVCDFKNEYRDYRLKMSEKYGVHQSYFYEILHRGNSISFEILDQIGDINCLNNIGLVVYGRGAKNKEKQIKVPSEVDEDLAYLAGTIISDGHLSKINHEISVIGNV
;
A
#
# COMPACT_ATOMS: atom_id res chain seq x y z
N ILE A 1 4.24 -18.91 -5.61
CA ILE A 1 4.71 -19.54 -6.86
C ILE A 1 5.57 -18.50 -7.57
N ASP A 2 6.88 -18.67 -7.52
CA ASP A 2 7.80 -17.82 -8.28
C ASP A 2 7.74 -18.23 -9.75
N SER A 3 7.21 -17.38 -10.62
CA SER A 3 7.21 -17.59 -12.05
C SER A 3 8.15 -16.59 -12.74
N ASN A 4 9.15 -17.11 -13.44
CA ASN A 4 10.05 -16.29 -14.24
C ASN A 4 9.44 -16.04 -15.62
N ILE A 5 9.42 -14.77 -16.06
CA ILE A 5 9.05 -14.42 -17.44
C ILE A 5 10.13 -14.96 -18.37
N LYS A 6 9.77 -15.95 -19.18
CA LYS A 6 10.71 -16.59 -20.12
C LYS A 6 10.88 -15.80 -21.42
N SER A 7 9.84 -15.12 -21.87
CA SER A 7 9.89 -14.31 -23.09
C SER A 7 8.76 -13.28 -23.13
N ILE A 8 8.99 -12.17 -23.82
CA ILE A 8 7.97 -11.16 -24.16
C ILE A 8 7.90 -11.13 -25.69
N ILE A 9 6.72 -11.39 -26.23
CA ILE A 9 6.48 -11.42 -27.67
C ILE A 9 5.53 -10.26 -28.03
N LYS A 10 5.93 -9.40 -28.96
CA LYS A 10 5.07 -8.36 -29.52
C LYS A 10 4.38 -8.88 -30.76
N LEU A 11 3.07 -9.04 -30.70
CA LEU A 11 2.26 -9.46 -31.83
C LEU A 11 1.70 -8.24 -32.59
N LYS A 12 1.33 -8.43 -33.87
CA LYS A 12 0.56 -7.43 -34.60
C LYS A 12 -0.83 -7.30 -33.97
N PRO A 13 -1.39 -6.07 -33.87
CA PRO A 13 -2.74 -5.90 -33.37
C PRO A 13 -3.73 -6.66 -34.27
N PRO A 14 -4.78 -7.27 -33.72
CA PRO A 14 -5.79 -7.96 -34.49
C PRO A 14 -6.61 -6.94 -35.30
N GLU A 15 -7.00 -7.29 -36.53
CA GLU A 15 -7.81 -6.45 -37.40
C GLU A 15 -9.25 -6.30 -36.88
N LYS A 16 -9.74 -7.31 -36.15
CA LYS A 16 -11.12 -7.33 -35.62
C LYS A 16 -11.12 -7.80 -34.17
N LEU A 17 -12.00 -7.22 -33.40
CA LEU A 17 -12.29 -7.60 -32.02
C LEU A 17 -13.76 -8.02 -31.90
N VAL A 18 -14.05 -8.93 -31.00
CA VAL A 18 -15.39 -9.37 -30.65
C VAL A 18 -15.75 -8.83 -29.30
N LYS A 19 -16.85 -8.09 -29.19
CA LYS A 19 -17.43 -7.66 -27.93
C LYS A 19 -18.48 -8.68 -27.49
N ILE A 20 -18.33 -9.22 -26.30
CA ILE A 20 -19.22 -10.19 -25.70
C ILE A 20 -19.89 -9.51 -24.52
N SER A 21 -21.22 -9.50 -24.50
CA SER A 21 -22.03 -8.99 -23.38
C SER A 21 -22.70 -10.15 -22.69
N PHE A 22 -22.55 -10.25 -21.38
CA PHE A 22 -23.12 -11.30 -20.56
C PHE A 22 -24.46 -10.88 -19.97
N SER A 23 -25.23 -11.86 -19.49
CA SER A 23 -26.56 -11.62 -18.90
C SER A 23 -26.50 -10.88 -17.56
N ASP A 24 -25.37 -10.87 -16.89
CA ASP A 24 -25.12 -10.11 -15.66
C ASP A 24 -24.76 -8.63 -15.92
N GLY A 25 -24.72 -8.23 -17.19
CA GLY A 25 -24.36 -6.87 -17.60
C GLY A 25 -22.86 -6.63 -17.82
N SER A 26 -22.01 -7.61 -17.52
CA SER A 26 -20.59 -7.51 -17.79
C SER A 26 -20.28 -7.61 -19.29
N GLU A 27 -19.18 -6.99 -19.72
CA GLU A 27 -18.75 -6.98 -21.10
C GLU A 27 -17.26 -7.27 -21.21
N ILE A 28 -16.88 -8.06 -22.19
CA ILE A 28 -15.47 -8.36 -22.48
C ILE A 28 -15.20 -8.15 -23.96
N ILE A 29 -14.06 -7.57 -24.27
CA ILE A 29 -13.57 -7.43 -25.65
C ILE A 29 -12.40 -8.38 -25.85
N THR A 30 -12.49 -9.26 -26.85
CA THR A 30 -11.46 -10.26 -27.13
C THR A 30 -11.09 -10.30 -28.61
N THR A 31 -10.00 -11.01 -28.93
CA THR A 31 -9.66 -11.34 -30.32
C THR A 31 -10.62 -12.39 -30.86
N THR A 32 -10.79 -12.43 -32.19
CA THR A 32 -11.70 -13.38 -32.87
C THR A 32 -11.38 -14.84 -32.58
N ASN A 33 -10.10 -15.16 -32.41
CA ASN A 33 -9.57 -16.51 -32.18
C ASN A 33 -9.46 -16.91 -30.71
N HIS A 34 -9.86 -16.05 -29.76
CA HIS A 34 -9.83 -16.38 -28.34
C HIS A 34 -10.79 -17.53 -28.04
N LEU A 35 -10.34 -18.52 -27.28
CA LEU A 35 -11.11 -19.73 -26.99
C LEU A 35 -11.88 -19.58 -25.69
N TRP A 36 -13.17 -19.87 -25.74
CA TRP A 36 -14.11 -19.87 -24.63
C TRP A 36 -14.59 -21.29 -24.33
N HIS A 37 -14.65 -21.62 -23.05
CA HIS A 37 -15.38 -22.81 -22.62
C HIS A 37 -16.89 -22.51 -22.70
N VAL A 38 -17.61 -23.28 -23.46
CA VAL A 38 -19.08 -23.18 -23.58
C VAL A 38 -19.68 -24.47 -23.08
N ALA A 39 -20.68 -24.35 -22.20
CA ALA A 39 -21.47 -25.47 -21.68
C ALA A 39 -22.72 -25.65 -22.54
N ASP A 40 -22.81 -26.82 -23.10
CA ASP A 40 -23.96 -27.36 -23.79
C ASP A 40 -24.19 -28.77 -23.20
N ASP A 41 -24.50 -29.79 -23.95
CA ASP A 41 -24.49 -31.17 -23.44
C ASP A 41 -23.12 -31.60 -22.88
N LYS A 42 -22.07 -31.02 -23.40
CA LYS A 42 -20.70 -31.18 -22.96
C LYS A 42 -19.95 -29.86 -22.99
N LEU A 43 -18.89 -29.78 -22.19
CA LEU A 43 -18.00 -28.63 -22.22
C LEU A 43 -17.20 -28.62 -23.52
N LYS A 44 -17.31 -27.56 -24.31
CA LYS A 44 -16.65 -27.38 -25.62
C LYS A 44 -15.81 -26.09 -25.61
N LEU A 45 -14.73 -26.09 -26.38
CA LEU A 45 -13.96 -24.87 -26.68
C LEU A 45 -14.43 -24.28 -28.00
N ILE A 46 -14.87 -23.02 -27.98
CA ILE A 46 -15.41 -22.30 -29.13
C ILE A 46 -14.67 -20.98 -29.24
N LYS A 47 -14.33 -20.56 -30.46
CA LYS A 47 -13.70 -19.25 -30.70
C LYS A 47 -14.70 -18.11 -30.48
N SER A 48 -14.18 -16.93 -30.11
CA SER A 48 -15.04 -15.73 -29.92
C SER A 48 -15.90 -15.41 -31.16
N GLU A 49 -15.38 -15.60 -32.35
CA GLU A 49 -16.12 -15.35 -33.60
C GLU A 49 -17.26 -16.34 -33.87
N GLU A 50 -17.22 -17.49 -33.21
CA GLU A 50 -18.22 -18.57 -33.36
C GLU A 50 -19.28 -18.54 -32.25
N LEU A 51 -19.09 -17.67 -31.23
CA LEU A 51 -20.07 -17.53 -30.15
C LEU A 51 -21.40 -16.99 -30.67
N LYS A 52 -22.47 -17.60 -30.17
CA LYS A 52 -23.84 -17.19 -30.52
C LYS A 52 -24.59 -16.75 -29.26
N LYS A 53 -25.59 -15.92 -29.45
CA LYS A 53 -26.50 -15.50 -28.38
C LYS A 53 -27.12 -16.70 -27.68
N ASN A 54 -27.26 -16.63 -26.37
CA ASN A 54 -27.79 -17.68 -25.49
C ASN A 54 -26.90 -18.92 -25.32
N MET A 55 -25.63 -18.85 -25.66
CA MET A 55 -24.67 -19.87 -25.23
C MET A 55 -24.30 -19.66 -23.75
N PHE A 56 -24.11 -20.75 -23.02
CA PHE A 56 -23.75 -20.71 -21.61
C PHE A 56 -22.23 -20.82 -21.47
N ILE A 57 -21.63 -19.79 -20.85
CA ILE A 57 -20.22 -19.77 -20.51
C ILE A 57 -20.09 -20.08 -19.02
N PRO A 58 -19.43 -21.19 -18.62
CA PRO A 58 -19.24 -21.51 -17.22
C PRO A 58 -18.29 -20.50 -16.59
N MET A 59 -18.73 -19.89 -15.51
CA MET A 59 -17.90 -19.02 -14.70
C MET A 59 -17.64 -19.66 -13.34
N PRO A 60 -16.44 -19.49 -12.79
CA PRO A 60 -16.17 -20.02 -11.46
C PRO A 60 -17.05 -19.28 -10.45
N PHE A 61 -17.92 -20.02 -9.77
CA PHE A 61 -18.78 -19.47 -8.72
C PHE A 61 -17.95 -19.06 -7.49
N LYS A 62 -16.91 -19.82 -7.22
CA LYS A 62 -15.99 -19.58 -6.11
C LYS A 62 -14.60 -20.10 -6.48
N ILE A 63 -13.62 -19.26 -6.34
CA ILE A 63 -12.22 -19.68 -6.42
C ILE A 63 -11.79 -19.97 -5.00
N ASN A 64 -11.53 -21.25 -4.69
CA ASN A 64 -10.97 -21.62 -3.41
C ASN A 64 -9.49 -21.25 -3.40
N VAL A 65 -9.20 -20.07 -2.91
CA VAL A 65 -7.82 -19.64 -2.63
C VAL A 65 -7.63 -19.79 -1.13
N GLU A 66 -6.75 -20.68 -0.73
CA GLU A 66 -6.27 -20.72 0.64
C GLU A 66 -5.36 -19.49 0.82
N GLY A 67 -5.97 -18.42 1.31
CA GLY A 67 -5.24 -17.20 1.67
C GLY A 67 -4.61 -17.35 3.04
N CYS A 68 -3.40 -16.89 3.21
CA CYS A 68 -2.83 -16.64 4.53
C CYS A 68 -2.84 -15.14 4.80
N LEU A 69 -3.07 -14.79 6.07
CA LEU A 69 -3.00 -13.41 6.52
C LEU A 69 -1.59 -12.86 6.25
N GLN A 70 -1.49 -11.86 5.39
CA GLN A 70 -0.22 -11.22 5.08
C GLN A 70 -0.03 -10.02 6.00
N LYS A 71 1.00 -10.06 6.83
CA LYS A 71 1.40 -8.93 7.67
C LYS A 71 2.31 -7.98 6.89
N ILE A 72 2.06 -6.70 7.05
CA ILE A 72 2.88 -5.64 6.48
C ILE A 72 3.91 -5.24 7.53
N ASN A 73 5.19 -5.33 7.17
CA ASN A 73 6.23 -4.75 8.01
C ASN A 73 6.25 -3.23 7.79
N VAL A 74 5.50 -2.52 8.64
CA VAL A 74 5.29 -1.07 8.55
C VAL A 74 6.63 -0.32 8.67
N TYR A 75 7.54 -0.80 9.50
CA TYR A 75 8.86 -0.19 9.66
C TYR A 75 9.66 -0.19 8.36
N ASN A 76 9.79 -1.35 7.71
CA ASN A 76 10.52 -1.45 6.45
C ASN A 76 9.87 -0.58 5.37
N LEU A 77 8.54 -0.59 5.32
CA LEU A 77 7.80 0.24 4.37
C LEU A 77 8.10 1.73 4.56
N ILE A 78 8.11 2.22 5.80
CA ILE A 78 8.37 3.63 6.10
C ILE A 78 9.84 3.97 5.85
N LYS A 79 10.76 3.08 6.23
CA LYS A 79 12.20 3.26 6.04
C LYS A 79 12.56 3.52 4.58
N ASP A 80 11.94 2.80 3.67
CA ASP A 80 12.15 2.98 2.23
C ASP A 80 11.60 4.32 1.71
N PHE A 81 10.58 4.88 2.38
CA PHE A 81 9.95 6.15 2.01
C PHE A 81 10.46 7.37 2.78
N SER A 82 11.09 7.21 3.94
CA SER A 82 11.43 8.33 4.84
C SER A 82 12.47 9.29 4.26
N TYR A 83 13.32 8.83 3.36
CA TYR A 83 14.39 9.65 2.79
C TYR A 83 13.92 10.75 1.83
N SER A 84 12.72 10.65 1.27
CA SER A 84 12.18 11.66 0.36
C SER A 84 11.16 12.62 0.99
N TYR A 85 10.66 12.31 2.19
CA TYR A 85 9.64 13.11 2.90
C TYR A 85 9.97 13.17 4.40
N LYS A 86 9.68 14.32 5.02
CA LYS A 86 9.69 14.42 6.49
C LYS A 86 8.50 13.61 7.03
N THR A 87 8.72 12.34 7.23
CA THR A 87 7.72 11.44 7.82
C THR A 87 7.79 11.55 9.32
N CYS A 88 6.68 11.87 9.96
CA CYS A 88 6.55 11.88 11.40
C CYS A 88 5.57 10.80 11.85
N ILE A 89 5.81 10.25 13.01
CA ILE A 89 4.96 9.25 13.64
C ILE A 89 4.14 9.92 14.72
N ILE A 90 2.83 9.60 14.75
CA ILE A 90 1.92 10.16 15.75
C ILE A 90 2.33 9.65 17.13
N SER A 91 2.40 10.55 18.09
CA SER A 91 2.68 10.23 19.47
C SER A 91 1.50 9.45 20.08
N ASN A 92 1.61 8.14 20.13
CA ASN A 92 0.72 7.24 20.87
C ASN A 92 1.37 6.80 22.20
N SER A 93 0.72 5.93 22.95
CA SER A 93 1.24 5.42 24.22
C SER A 93 2.58 4.67 24.08
N GLU A 94 2.75 3.91 23.00
CA GLU A 94 3.98 3.14 22.72
C GLU A 94 5.15 4.08 22.43
N VAL A 95 4.96 5.06 21.53
CA VAL A 95 5.95 6.09 21.23
C VAL A 95 6.33 6.89 22.49
N LYS A 96 5.32 7.26 23.30
CA LYS A 96 5.58 7.98 24.55
C LYS A 96 6.39 7.15 25.54
N ASN A 97 6.15 5.85 25.64
CA ASN A 97 6.93 4.97 26.50
C ASN A 97 8.39 4.88 26.05
N ILE A 98 8.64 4.70 24.75
CA ILE A 98 10.00 4.70 24.19
C ILE A 98 10.73 6.02 24.51
N VAL A 99 10.08 7.15 24.21
CA VAL A 99 10.67 8.47 24.49
C VAL A 99 10.88 8.71 25.98
N ASN A 100 9.95 8.27 26.83
CA ASN A 100 10.09 8.41 28.30
C ASN A 100 11.26 7.61 28.84
N ASN A 101 11.43 6.36 28.39
CA ASN A 101 12.58 5.54 28.78
C ASN A 101 13.89 6.23 28.38
N LEU A 102 14.00 6.70 27.14
CA LEU A 102 15.15 7.46 26.68
C LEU A 102 15.43 8.68 27.55
N VAL A 103 14.40 9.46 27.87
CA VAL A 103 14.53 10.66 28.74
C VAL A 103 14.99 10.27 30.15
N CYS A 104 14.49 9.16 30.70
CA CYS A 104 14.92 8.66 32.02
C CYS A 104 16.39 8.24 32.00
N ASP A 105 16.85 7.54 30.96
CA ASP A 105 18.24 7.12 30.83
C ASP A 105 19.19 8.33 30.78
N PHE A 106 18.86 9.33 29.97
CA PHE A 106 19.64 10.57 29.90
C PHE A 106 19.62 11.37 31.19
N LYS A 107 18.50 11.39 31.94
CA LYS A 107 18.42 12.07 33.25
C LYS A 107 19.31 11.38 34.28
N ASN A 108 19.43 10.05 34.24
CA ASN A 108 20.27 9.30 35.15
C ASN A 108 21.76 9.51 34.87
N GLU A 109 22.10 9.74 33.58
CA GLU A 109 23.50 9.86 33.17
C GLU A 109 24.01 11.32 33.18
N TYR A 110 23.14 12.30 32.83
CA TYR A 110 23.54 13.70 32.64
C TYR A 110 22.69 14.67 33.45
N ARG A 111 23.35 15.61 34.14
CA ARG A 111 22.66 16.68 34.86
C ARG A 111 21.93 17.64 33.91
N ASP A 112 22.53 17.88 32.75
CA ASP A 112 22.03 18.74 31.66
C ASP A 112 21.46 17.94 30.49
N TYR A 113 20.71 16.86 30.82
CA TYR A 113 20.18 15.88 29.89
C TYR A 113 19.50 16.45 28.65
N ARG A 114 18.77 17.57 28.77
CA ARG A 114 18.08 18.19 27.63
C ARG A 114 19.05 18.71 26.57
N LEU A 115 20.16 19.32 27.02
CA LEU A 115 21.21 19.79 26.12
C LEU A 115 21.89 18.60 25.44
N LYS A 116 22.22 17.57 26.21
CA LYS A 116 22.86 16.36 25.67
C LYS A 116 21.98 15.61 24.67
N MET A 117 20.68 15.51 24.91
CA MET A 117 19.74 14.96 23.95
C MET A 117 19.64 15.83 22.70
N SER A 118 19.59 17.16 22.85
CA SER A 118 19.57 18.11 21.75
C SER A 118 20.80 17.97 20.84
N GLU A 119 21.98 17.87 21.44
CA GLU A 119 23.25 17.66 20.73
C GLU A 119 23.28 16.30 19.98
N LYS A 120 22.86 15.21 20.68
CA LYS A 120 22.91 13.86 20.11
C LYS A 120 21.96 13.67 18.93
N TYR A 121 20.74 14.21 19.00
CA TYR A 121 19.71 13.98 18.01
C TYR A 121 19.50 15.16 17.05
N GLY A 122 20.24 16.25 17.21
CA GLY A 122 20.14 17.43 16.34
C GLY A 122 18.80 18.15 16.42
N VAL A 123 18.13 18.12 17.59
CA VAL A 123 16.80 18.70 17.80
C VAL A 123 16.81 19.79 18.87
N HIS A 124 15.75 20.60 18.89
CA HIS A 124 15.61 21.61 19.96
C HIS A 124 15.44 20.96 21.35
N GLN A 125 15.94 21.59 22.41
CA GLN A 125 15.91 21.04 23.77
C GLN A 125 14.50 20.74 24.30
N SER A 126 13.45 21.38 23.78
CA SER A 126 12.05 21.12 24.13
C SER A 126 11.42 19.95 23.35
N TYR A 127 12.09 19.43 22.33
CA TYR A 127 11.52 18.46 21.37
C TYR A 127 10.88 17.25 22.04
N PHE A 128 11.64 16.55 22.88
CA PHE A 128 11.14 15.35 23.57
C PHE A 128 10.07 15.69 24.64
N TYR A 129 10.16 16.86 25.26
CA TYR A 129 9.14 17.34 26.18
C TYR A 129 7.80 17.56 25.42
N GLU A 130 7.84 18.12 24.25
CA GLU A 130 6.64 18.38 23.43
C GLU A 130 5.96 17.09 22.97
N ILE A 131 6.75 16.05 22.66
CA ILE A 131 6.21 14.72 22.34
C ILE A 131 5.50 14.11 23.54
N LEU A 132 6.11 14.15 24.72
CA LEU A 132 5.57 13.53 25.92
C LEU A 132 4.34 14.26 26.47
N HIS A 133 4.35 15.59 26.48
CA HIS A 133 3.36 16.40 27.18
C HIS A 133 2.37 17.12 26.27
N ARG A 134 2.73 17.43 25.03
CA ARG A 134 1.86 18.12 24.07
C ARG A 134 1.31 17.19 22.99
N GLY A 135 1.80 15.97 22.92
CA GLY A 135 1.35 15.00 21.91
C GLY A 135 1.86 15.28 20.49
N ASN A 136 2.94 16.06 20.37
CA ASN A 136 3.55 16.31 19.06
C ASN A 136 4.07 15.01 18.47
N SER A 137 4.01 14.92 17.15
CA SER A 137 4.57 13.78 16.40
C SER A 137 6.09 13.75 16.51
N ILE A 138 6.68 12.55 16.41
CA ILE A 138 8.13 12.33 16.39
C ILE A 138 8.60 12.07 14.96
N SER A 139 9.75 12.65 14.55
CA SER A 139 10.39 12.30 13.29
C SER A 139 10.74 10.81 13.26
N PHE A 140 10.47 10.15 12.14
CA PHE A 140 10.85 8.75 11.95
C PHE A 140 12.36 8.55 12.09
N GLU A 141 13.16 9.47 11.54
CA GLU A 141 14.62 9.42 11.63
C GLU A 141 15.13 9.41 13.09
N ILE A 142 14.51 10.20 13.95
CA ILE A 142 14.88 10.26 15.37
C ILE A 142 14.44 8.99 16.08
N LEU A 143 13.24 8.51 15.78
CA LEU A 143 12.73 7.28 16.37
C LEU A 143 13.57 6.06 15.97
N ASP A 144 14.04 6.01 14.72
CA ASP A 144 14.97 5.00 14.20
C ASP A 144 16.32 5.03 14.93
N GLN A 145 16.83 6.21 15.27
CA GLN A 145 18.06 6.37 16.04
C GLN A 145 17.93 5.96 17.53
N ILE A 146 16.74 6.09 18.09
CA ILE A 146 16.47 5.68 19.49
C ILE A 146 16.52 4.16 19.63
N GLY A 147 16.18 3.41 18.58
CA GLY A 147 16.19 1.95 18.57
C GLY A 147 14.86 1.35 19.04
N ASP A 148 14.67 0.06 18.71
CA ASP A 148 13.53 -0.77 19.10
C ASP A 148 12.17 -0.39 18.49
N ILE A 149 12.18 -0.08 17.20
CA ILE A 149 10.97 0.26 16.43
C ILE A 149 10.17 -1.00 16.02
N ASN A 150 10.74 -2.19 16.22
CA ASN A 150 10.10 -3.45 15.81
C ASN A 150 8.77 -3.75 16.52
N CYS A 151 8.49 -3.07 17.63
CA CYS A 151 7.22 -3.18 18.36
C CYS A 151 6.12 -2.23 17.82
N LEU A 152 6.43 -1.36 16.85
CA LEU A 152 5.49 -0.38 16.33
C LEU A 152 4.59 -0.98 15.22
N ASN A 153 3.77 -1.97 15.57
CA ASN A 153 2.82 -2.58 14.62
C ASN A 153 1.56 -1.75 14.37
N ASN A 154 1.27 -0.73 15.21
CA ASN A 154 0.09 0.13 15.12
C ASN A 154 0.48 1.60 14.97
N ILE A 155 1.12 1.94 13.87
CA ILE A 155 1.64 3.29 13.68
C ILE A 155 0.64 4.14 12.90
N GLY A 156 0.22 5.26 13.50
CA GLY A 156 -0.34 6.38 12.75
C GLY A 156 0.78 7.26 12.19
N LEU A 157 0.75 7.52 10.90
CA LEU A 157 1.71 8.40 10.23
C LEU A 157 1.12 9.79 10.02
N VAL A 158 1.96 10.80 10.19
CA VAL A 158 1.72 12.14 9.69
C VAL A 158 2.71 12.40 8.57
N VAL A 159 2.20 12.58 7.37
CA VAL A 159 3.03 12.92 6.21
C VAL A 159 2.91 14.41 5.95
N TYR A 160 4.02 15.13 6.04
CA TYR A 160 4.09 16.52 5.66
C TYR A 160 4.30 16.64 4.15
N GLY A 161 3.27 17.08 3.42
CA GLY A 161 3.39 17.36 1.99
C GLY A 161 4.26 18.59 1.72
N ARG A 162 5.05 18.58 0.66
CA ARG A 162 5.75 19.77 0.15
C ARG A 162 4.72 20.86 -0.17
N GLY A 163 4.79 22.01 0.51
CA GLY A 163 3.97 23.18 0.24
C GLY A 163 2.63 23.24 0.97
N ALA A 164 2.25 22.27 1.77
CA ALA A 164 1.07 22.35 2.60
C ALA A 164 1.39 23.18 3.85
N LYS A 165 1.06 24.47 3.80
CA LYS A 165 0.97 25.26 5.03
C LYS A 165 -0.11 24.62 5.92
N ASN A 166 0.30 23.92 6.98
CA ASN A 166 -0.47 23.56 8.16
C ASN A 166 -1.65 22.58 8.03
N LYS A 167 -1.70 21.64 7.08
CA LYS A 167 -2.66 20.53 7.17
C LYS A 167 -1.91 19.20 7.18
N GLU A 168 -1.61 18.76 8.39
CA GLU A 168 -1.13 17.41 8.66
C GLU A 168 -2.23 16.43 8.26
N LYS A 169 -1.96 15.59 7.25
CA LYS A 169 -2.83 14.47 6.96
C LYS A 169 -2.34 13.28 7.77
N GLN A 170 -3.17 12.83 8.68
CA GLN A 170 -2.92 11.59 9.40
C GLN A 170 -3.29 10.41 8.51
N ILE A 171 -2.35 9.50 8.33
CA ILE A 171 -2.56 8.27 7.56
C ILE A 171 -2.35 7.11 8.53
N LYS A 172 -3.37 6.26 8.66
CA LYS A 172 -3.21 4.99 9.35
C LYS A 172 -2.60 4.00 8.37
N VAL A 173 -1.40 3.51 8.67
CA VAL A 173 -0.78 2.47 7.85
C VAL A 173 -1.35 1.13 8.28
N PRO A 174 -1.93 0.35 7.36
CA PRO A 174 -2.45 -0.96 7.69
C PRO A 174 -1.29 -1.89 8.07
N SER A 175 -1.49 -2.69 9.14
CA SER A 175 -0.54 -3.71 9.57
C SER A 175 -0.74 -5.06 8.87
N GLU A 176 -1.85 -5.20 8.17
CA GLU A 176 -2.27 -6.42 7.50
C GLU A 176 -2.91 -6.08 6.16
N VAL A 177 -2.84 -7.03 5.23
CA VAL A 177 -3.54 -6.91 3.94
C VAL A 177 -4.95 -7.45 4.13
N ASP A 178 -5.92 -6.55 4.32
CA ASP A 178 -7.34 -6.88 4.32
C ASP A 178 -7.92 -6.88 2.89
N GLU A 179 -9.21 -7.20 2.78
CA GLU A 179 -9.91 -7.26 1.50
C GLU A 179 -9.91 -5.91 0.77
N ASP A 180 -10.11 -4.82 1.50
CA ASP A 180 -10.16 -3.46 0.93
C ASP A 180 -8.79 -3.05 0.38
N LEU A 181 -7.72 -3.33 1.13
CA LEU A 181 -6.35 -3.05 0.69
C LEU A 181 -5.96 -3.93 -0.51
N ALA A 182 -6.35 -5.21 -0.48
CA ALA A 182 -6.11 -6.12 -1.61
C ALA A 182 -6.86 -5.67 -2.87
N TYR A 183 -8.11 -5.26 -2.74
CA TYR A 183 -8.91 -4.70 -3.83
C TYR A 183 -8.28 -3.42 -4.39
N LEU A 184 -7.92 -2.48 -3.52
CA LEU A 184 -7.27 -1.23 -3.91
C LEU A 184 -5.95 -1.50 -4.62
N ALA A 185 -5.12 -2.40 -4.09
CA ALA A 185 -3.85 -2.78 -4.71
C ALA A 185 -4.07 -3.41 -6.09
N GLY A 186 -5.03 -4.32 -6.21
CA GLY A 186 -5.41 -4.93 -7.49
C GLY A 186 -5.85 -3.88 -8.52
N THR A 187 -6.69 -2.94 -8.12
CA THR A 187 -7.17 -1.85 -8.97
C THR A 187 -6.02 -0.93 -9.43
N ILE A 188 -5.09 -0.60 -8.53
CA ILE A 188 -3.93 0.23 -8.88
C ILE A 188 -2.99 -0.53 -9.83
N ILE A 189 -2.79 -1.81 -9.65
CA ILE A 189 -1.91 -2.64 -10.48
C ILE A 189 -2.51 -2.83 -11.88
N SER A 190 -3.83 -3.02 -12.00
CA SER A 190 -4.49 -3.25 -13.27
C SER A 190 -4.68 -1.98 -14.09
N ASP A 191 -5.30 -0.96 -13.49
CA ASP A 191 -5.79 0.24 -14.20
C ASP A 191 -5.23 1.54 -13.64
N GLY A 192 -4.35 1.43 -12.64
CA GLY A 192 -3.76 2.58 -11.97
C GLY A 192 -2.53 3.14 -12.71
N HIS A 193 -2.33 4.42 -12.54
CA HIS A 193 -1.11 5.12 -12.94
C HIS A 193 -0.41 5.68 -11.71
N LEU A 194 0.86 5.34 -11.56
CA LEU A 194 1.74 5.87 -10.50
C LEU A 194 2.65 6.94 -11.10
N SER A 195 2.38 8.19 -10.79
CA SER A 195 3.27 9.29 -11.16
C SER A 195 4.35 9.49 -10.11
N LYS A 196 5.59 9.11 -10.43
CA LYS A 196 6.75 9.35 -9.55
C LYS A 196 7.09 10.85 -9.43
N ILE A 197 6.75 11.65 -10.44
CA ILE A 197 7.08 13.07 -10.47
C ILE A 197 6.09 13.86 -9.60
N ASN A 198 4.80 13.58 -9.74
CA ASN A 198 3.73 14.27 -9.02
C ASN A 198 3.37 13.61 -7.69
N HIS A 199 3.88 12.41 -7.42
CA HIS A 199 3.51 11.60 -6.27
C HIS A 199 2.01 11.35 -6.18
N GLU A 200 1.41 11.06 -7.33
CA GLU A 200 -0.03 10.83 -7.47
C GLU A 200 -0.31 9.40 -7.88
N ILE A 201 -1.38 8.88 -7.34
CA ILE A 201 -2.00 7.63 -7.78
C ILE A 201 -3.30 8.03 -8.45
N SER A 202 -3.47 7.71 -9.73
CA SER A 202 -4.73 7.91 -10.43
C SER A 202 -5.25 6.57 -10.95
N VAL A 203 -6.54 6.37 -10.80
CA VAL A 203 -7.26 5.23 -11.38
C VAL A 203 -8.31 5.83 -12.31
N ILE A 204 -8.26 5.46 -13.58
CA ILE A 204 -9.21 5.91 -14.57
C ILE A 204 -10.25 4.81 -14.73
N GLY A 205 -11.43 5.02 -14.16
CA GLY A 205 -12.60 4.17 -14.38
C GLY A 205 -13.54 4.82 -15.39
N ASN A 206 -14.06 4.03 -16.31
CA ASN A 206 -15.23 4.46 -17.08
C ASN A 206 -16.45 4.41 -16.15
N VAL A 207 -17.02 5.56 -15.84
CA VAL A 207 -18.30 5.69 -15.14
C VAL A 207 -19.44 5.46 -16.13
#